data_a7c684a2b8c5f8527622e273eb30ccaf
#
_entry.id   a7c684a2b8c5f8527622e273eb30ccaf
#
_cell.length_a   1.000
_cell.length_b   1.000
_cell.length_c   1.000
_cell.angle_alpha   90.00
_cell.angle_beta   90.00
_cell.angle_gamma   90.00
#
_symmetry.space_group_name_H-M   'P 1'
#
loop_
_entity.id
_entity.type
_entity.pdbx_description
1 polymer ?
#
loop_
_entity_poly.entity_id
_entity_poly.type
_entity_poly.pdbx_seq_one_letter_code
_entity_poly.pdbx_strand_id
1 'polypeptide(L)'
;MIIYLHGFNSSSSSSKAQLCKKYLNDKGIGDKILIPDLPLSTDKVVNLIEILISENEIVGFIGSSMGGFYSCYFANKYNVKGVYINPVVDDHLTGMVDIVGSYENFNNGKKDTFSMSDYKNLKKYSSTFNEIENIFG
;
A
#
# COMPACT_ATOMS: atom_id res chain seq x y z
N MET A 1 7.85 -2.35 13.82
CA MET A 1 7.75 -1.38 12.69
C MET A 1 6.35 -1.40 12.11
N ILE A 2 5.88 -0.25 11.70
CA ILE A 2 4.64 -0.08 10.91
C ILE A 2 5.05 0.19 9.47
N ILE A 3 4.37 -0.39 8.50
CA ILE A 3 4.58 -0.06 7.08
C ILE A 3 3.40 0.76 6.58
N TYR A 4 3.68 1.92 5.99
CA TYR A 4 2.69 2.73 5.29
C TYR A 4 2.80 2.51 3.79
N LEU A 5 1.69 2.18 3.14
CA LEU A 5 1.61 1.94 1.70
C LEU A 5 0.76 3.03 1.04
N HIS A 6 1.39 3.81 0.15
CA HIS A 6 0.73 4.90 -0.57
C HIS A 6 -0.12 4.39 -1.74
N GLY A 7 -0.91 5.29 -2.32
CA GLY A 7 -1.77 4.98 -3.46
C GLY A 7 -1.05 4.84 -4.79
N PHE A 8 -1.81 4.48 -5.82
CA PHE A 8 -1.31 4.30 -7.18
C PHE A 8 -0.63 5.57 -7.69
N ASN A 9 0.55 5.41 -8.25
CA ASN A 9 1.39 6.49 -8.80
C ASN A 9 1.67 7.65 -7.82
N SER A 10 1.59 7.39 -6.53
CA SER A 10 1.96 8.33 -5.48
C SER A 10 3.40 8.09 -5.02
N SER A 11 3.75 8.52 -3.83
CA SER A 11 5.10 8.33 -3.27
C SER A 11 5.10 8.45 -1.75
N SER A 12 6.27 8.21 -1.16
CA SER A 12 6.52 8.43 0.26
C SER A 12 6.32 9.89 0.69
N SER A 13 6.37 10.85 -0.25
CA SER A 13 6.12 12.26 0.03
C SER A 13 4.65 12.67 -0.05
N SER A 14 3.73 11.73 -0.23
CA SER A 14 2.29 12.04 -0.23
C SER A 14 1.86 12.70 1.09
N SER A 15 0.82 13.53 1.02
CA SER A 15 0.33 14.28 2.19
C SER A 15 -0.06 13.37 3.35
N LYS A 16 -0.77 12.27 3.06
CA LYS A 16 -1.19 11.32 4.09
C LYS A 16 -0.02 10.57 4.73
N ALA A 17 0.97 10.17 3.91
CA ALA A 17 2.17 9.51 4.41
C ALA A 17 2.96 10.43 5.34
N GLN A 18 3.16 11.68 4.94
CA GLN A 18 3.87 12.65 5.74
C GLN A 18 3.11 13.05 7.00
N LEU A 19 1.80 13.08 6.95
CA LEU A 19 0.96 13.32 8.13
C LEU A 19 1.11 12.20 9.17
N CYS A 20 1.10 10.95 8.73
CA CYS A 20 1.36 9.80 9.59
C CYS A 20 2.76 9.87 10.21
N LYS A 21 3.76 10.19 9.42
CA LYS A 21 5.14 10.36 9.88
C LYS A 21 5.23 11.43 10.95
N LYS A 22 4.64 12.59 10.69
CA LYS A 22 4.61 13.71 11.64
C LYS A 22 3.92 13.33 12.94
N TYR A 23 2.77 12.68 12.86
CA TYR A 23 2.05 12.23 14.04
C TYR A 23 2.91 11.32 14.92
N LEU A 24 3.58 10.34 14.31
CA LEU A 24 4.45 9.44 15.05
C LEU A 24 5.70 10.12 15.59
N ASN A 25 6.27 11.09 14.84
CA ASN A 25 7.36 11.91 15.34
C ASN A 25 6.95 12.69 16.58
N ASP A 26 5.77 13.30 16.58
CA ASP A 26 5.25 14.05 17.73
C ASP A 26 5.01 13.14 18.95
N LYS A 27 4.80 11.84 18.74
CA LYS A 27 4.71 10.82 19.80
C LYS A 27 6.07 10.23 20.22
N GLY A 28 7.16 10.65 19.60
CA GLY A 28 8.50 10.14 19.90
C GLY A 28 8.81 8.77 19.29
N ILE A 29 8.01 8.29 18.36
CA ILE A 29 8.15 6.99 17.72
C ILE A 29 8.21 7.08 16.18
N GLY A 30 8.65 8.20 15.64
CA GLY A 30 8.75 8.40 14.19
C GLY A 30 9.75 7.48 13.49
N ASP A 31 10.65 6.84 14.21
CA ASP A 31 11.55 5.81 13.72
C ASP A 31 10.88 4.42 13.59
N LYS A 32 9.62 4.29 13.99
CA LYS A 32 8.86 3.03 13.96
C LYS A 32 7.99 2.87 12.72
N ILE A 33 8.10 3.76 11.73
CA ILE A 33 7.34 3.69 10.49
C ILE A 33 8.26 3.63 9.28
N LEU A 34 7.95 2.71 8.35
CA LEU A 34 8.58 2.60 7.04
C LEU A 34 7.58 3.06 5.99
N ILE A 35 8.00 3.94 5.10
CA ILE A 35 7.18 4.46 4.01
C ILE A 35 7.91 4.21 2.69
N PRO A 36 7.83 2.99 2.12
CA PRO A 36 8.51 2.70 0.87
C PRO A 36 7.85 3.40 -0.31
N ASP A 37 8.66 3.78 -1.31
CA ASP A 37 8.15 4.18 -2.61
C ASP A 37 7.78 2.92 -3.39
N LEU A 38 6.50 2.80 -3.75
CA LEU A 38 5.96 1.60 -4.38
C LEU A 38 6.04 1.72 -5.91
N PRO A 39 6.52 0.67 -6.61
CA PRO A 39 6.39 0.60 -8.06
C PRO A 39 4.93 0.40 -8.45
N LEU A 40 4.62 0.53 -9.74
CA LEU A 40 3.26 0.29 -10.25
C LEU A 40 2.97 -1.21 -10.43
N SER A 41 3.98 -2.00 -10.79
CA SER A 41 3.84 -3.44 -11.02
C SER A 41 3.41 -4.17 -9.74
N THR A 42 2.31 -4.91 -9.84
CA THR A 42 1.74 -5.68 -8.73
C THR A 42 2.75 -6.63 -8.09
N ASP A 43 3.45 -7.43 -8.90
CA ASP A 43 4.41 -8.40 -8.38
C ASP A 43 5.63 -7.71 -7.75
N LYS A 44 6.06 -6.57 -8.29
CA LYS A 44 7.16 -5.79 -7.72
C LYS A 44 6.79 -5.17 -6.38
N VAL A 45 5.56 -4.70 -6.23
CA VAL A 45 5.06 -4.20 -4.93
C VAL A 45 5.09 -5.32 -3.90
N VAL A 46 4.54 -6.48 -4.24
CA VAL A 46 4.48 -7.62 -3.32
C VAL A 46 5.88 -8.06 -2.91
N ASN A 47 6.80 -8.17 -3.86
CA ASN A 47 8.19 -8.56 -3.59
C ASN A 47 8.90 -7.56 -2.67
N LEU A 48 8.71 -6.26 -2.92
CA LEU A 48 9.29 -5.20 -2.08
C LEU A 48 8.80 -5.31 -0.64
N ILE A 49 7.52 -5.50 -0.44
CA ILE A 49 6.93 -5.58 0.90
C ILE A 49 7.37 -6.86 1.61
N GLU A 50 7.44 -7.99 0.91
CA GLU A 50 7.95 -9.25 1.48
C GLU A 50 9.39 -9.12 1.96
N ILE A 51 10.23 -8.39 1.22
CA ILE A 51 11.61 -8.10 1.64
C ILE A 51 11.62 -7.29 2.93
N LEU A 52 10.81 -6.23 3.00
CA LEU A 52 10.72 -5.40 4.21
C LEU A 52 10.25 -6.20 5.42
N ILE A 53 9.30 -7.12 5.23
CA ILE A 53 8.81 -7.99 6.30
C ILE A 53 9.91 -8.95 6.76
N SER A 54 10.73 -9.46 5.83
CA SER A 54 11.82 -10.36 6.19
C SER A 54 12.95 -9.68 6.98
N GLU A 55 13.12 -8.37 6.80
CA GLU A 55 14.18 -7.58 7.42
C GLU A 55 13.76 -6.86 8.70
N ASN A 56 12.47 -6.82 9.02
CA ASN A 56 11.94 -6.06 10.15
C ASN A 56 10.85 -6.84 10.87
N GLU A 57 10.69 -6.57 12.16
CA GLU A 57 9.52 -7.02 12.90
C GLU A 57 8.37 -6.06 12.63
N ILE A 58 7.37 -6.52 11.87
CA ILE A 58 6.22 -5.69 11.47
C ILE A 58 5.05 -5.96 12.42
N VAL A 59 4.50 -4.89 12.99
CA VAL A 59 3.36 -4.96 13.92
C VAL A 59 2.06 -4.48 13.29
N GLY A 60 2.12 -3.83 12.14
CA GLY A 60 0.93 -3.34 11.46
C GLY A 60 1.20 -2.67 10.13
N PHE A 61 0.12 -2.46 9.39
CA PHE A 61 0.10 -1.77 8.10
C PHE A 61 -0.89 -0.62 8.13
N ILE A 62 -0.54 0.47 7.47
CA ILE A 62 -1.44 1.57 7.15
C ILE A 62 -1.41 1.73 5.65
N GLY A 63 -2.55 1.83 5.00
CA GLY A 63 -2.58 1.99 3.55
C GLY A 63 -3.69 2.90 3.08
N SER A 64 -3.42 3.66 2.03
CA SER A 64 -4.36 4.57 1.41
C SER A 64 -4.67 4.13 -0.02
N SER A 65 -5.95 4.07 -0.38
CA SER A 65 -6.42 3.71 -1.71
C SER A 65 -5.86 2.35 -2.16
N MET A 66 -5.06 2.28 -3.22
CA MET A 66 -4.39 1.03 -3.65
C MET A 66 -3.43 0.49 -2.58
N GLY A 67 -2.77 1.36 -1.83
CA GLY A 67 -1.98 0.95 -0.67
C GLY A 67 -2.82 0.28 0.40
N GLY A 68 -4.08 0.67 0.55
CA GLY A 68 -5.03 0.00 1.43
C GLY A 68 -5.36 -1.42 0.99
N PHE A 69 -5.47 -1.64 -0.31
CA PHE A 69 -5.65 -2.98 -0.87
C PHE A 69 -4.49 -3.91 -0.50
N TYR A 70 -3.27 -3.49 -0.72
CA TYR A 70 -2.09 -4.27 -0.37
C TYR A 70 -1.94 -4.44 1.15
N SER A 71 -2.22 -3.39 1.92
CA SER A 71 -2.14 -3.44 3.39
C SER A 71 -3.10 -4.48 3.95
N CYS A 72 -4.30 -4.57 3.41
CA CYS A 72 -5.29 -5.57 3.80
C CYS A 72 -4.77 -6.99 3.57
N TYR A 73 -4.22 -7.24 2.39
CA TYR A 73 -3.63 -8.54 2.05
C TYR A 73 -2.53 -8.94 3.04
N PHE A 74 -1.58 -8.05 3.29
CA PHE A 74 -0.43 -8.36 4.15
C PHE A 74 -0.81 -8.45 5.63
N ALA A 75 -1.72 -7.59 6.10
CA ALA A 75 -2.20 -7.65 7.48
C ALA A 75 -2.89 -8.99 7.76
N ASN A 76 -3.68 -9.50 6.82
CA ASN A 76 -4.31 -10.81 6.91
C ASN A 76 -3.29 -11.94 6.84
N LYS A 77 -2.38 -11.88 5.88
CA LYS A 77 -1.36 -12.92 5.67
C LYS A 77 -0.50 -13.13 6.91
N TYR A 78 -0.09 -12.06 7.55
CA TYR A 78 0.83 -12.09 8.70
C TYR A 78 0.13 -11.91 10.04
N ASN A 79 -1.19 -11.84 10.06
CA ASN A 79 -2.00 -11.68 11.27
C ASN A 79 -1.54 -10.50 12.13
N VAL A 80 -1.38 -9.35 11.51
CA VAL A 80 -1.03 -8.09 12.19
C VAL A 80 -2.13 -7.07 11.96
N LYS A 81 -2.09 -5.96 12.69
CA LYS A 81 -3.10 -4.90 12.61
C LYS A 81 -3.01 -4.14 11.29
N GLY A 82 -4.15 -3.66 10.82
CA GLY A 82 -4.23 -2.84 9.61
C GLY A 82 -5.17 -1.65 9.78
N VAL A 83 -4.78 -0.53 9.18
CA VAL A 83 -5.61 0.67 9.06
C VAL A 83 -5.71 1.01 7.58
N TYR A 84 -6.93 1.10 7.07
CA TYR A 84 -7.18 1.27 5.64
C TYR A 84 -7.96 2.55 5.40
N ILE A 85 -7.36 3.45 4.61
CA ILE A 85 -7.93 4.77 4.30
C ILE A 85 -8.48 4.73 2.88
N ASN A 86 -9.80 4.74 2.71
CA ASN A 86 -10.46 4.62 1.42
C ASN A 86 -9.83 3.52 0.54
N PRO A 87 -9.76 2.28 1.03
CA PRO A 87 -9.03 1.23 0.32
C PRO A 87 -9.72 0.83 -0.98
N VAL A 88 -8.94 0.43 -1.97
CA VAL A 88 -9.47 -0.30 -3.12
C VAL A 88 -9.93 -1.67 -2.63
N VAL A 89 -11.18 -2.02 -2.91
CA VAL A 89 -11.81 -3.28 -2.55
C VAL A 89 -12.14 -4.09 -3.80
N ASP A 90 -12.53 -5.36 -3.62
CA ASP A 90 -12.77 -6.28 -4.73
C ASP A 90 -13.72 -5.74 -5.80
N ASP A 91 -14.78 -5.02 -5.38
CA ASP A 91 -15.74 -4.42 -6.30
C ASP A 91 -15.12 -3.37 -7.24
N HIS A 92 -13.98 -2.80 -6.85
CA HIS A 92 -13.26 -1.81 -7.64
C HIS A 92 -12.21 -2.42 -8.58
N LEU A 93 -11.87 -3.69 -8.41
CA LEU A 93 -10.79 -4.32 -9.18
C LEU A 93 -11.04 -4.34 -10.67
N THR A 94 -12.28 -4.56 -11.09
CA THR A 94 -12.64 -4.57 -12.52
C THR A 94 -12.36 -3.21 -13.17
N GLY A 95 -12.59 -2.11 -12.45
CA GLY A 95 -12.31 -0.76 -12.92
C GLY A 95 -10.82 -0.45 -13.07
N MET A 96 -9.95 -1.21 -12.43
CA MET A 96 -8.50 -1.03 -12.53
C MET A 96 -7.96 -1.31 -13.94
N VAL A 97 -8.71 -1.98 -14.80
CA VAL A 97 -8.33 -2.16 -16.21
C VAL A 97 -8.17 -0.81 -16.93
N ASP A 98 -8.92 0.19 -16.53
CA ASP A 98 -8.90 1.52 -17.15
C ASP A 98 -7.61 2.30 -16.87
N ILE A 99 -6.84 1.90 -15.87
CA ILE A 99 -5.57 2.54 -15.52
C ILE A 99 -4.34 1.79 -16.02
N VAL A 100 -4.54 0.72 -16.79
CA VAL A 100 -3.42 0.03 -17.46
C VAL A 100 -2.72 1.03 -18.40
N GLY A 101 -1.42 1.18 -18.24
CA GLY A 101 -0.64 2.14 -19.02
C GLY A 101 0.69 2.51 -18.38
N SER A 102 1.37 3.46 -19.00
CA SER A 102 2.64 4.00 -18.53
C SER A 102 2.43 5.39 -17.95
N TYR A 103 3.14 5.66 -16.86
CA TYR A 103 2.96 6.88 -16.07
C TYR A 103 4.30 7.49 -15.72
N GLU A 104 4.33 8.81 -15.62
CA GLU A 104 5.41 9.54 -14.99
C GLU A 104 4.94 9.98 -13.61
N ASN A 105 5.70 9.62 -12.56
CA ASN A 105 5.39 10.03 -11.21
C ASN A 105 5.77 11.50 -11.04
N PHE A 106 4.81 12.36 -10.78
CA PHE A 106 5.05 13.80 -10.69
C PHE A 106 5.79 14.21 -9.40
N ASN A 107 5.91 13.32 -8.41
CA ASN A 107 6.71 13.58 -7.21
C ASN A 107 8.21 13.37 -7.44
N ASN A 108 8.61 12.43 -8.31
CA ASN A 108 10.01 12.06 -8.53
C ASN A 108 10.42 11.98 -10.00
N GLY A 109 9.50 12.20 -10.95
CA GLY A 109 9.75 12.18 -12.39
C GLY A 109 10.06 10.79 -12.98
N LYS A 110 10.00 9.73 -12.21
CA LYS A 110 10.26 8.36 -12.70
C LYS A 110 9.10 7.85 -13.53
N LYS A 111 9.42 7.19 -14.64
CA LYS A 111 8.45 6.51 -15.48
C LYS A 111 8.29 5.07 -15.05
N ASP A 112 7.05 4.57 -15.02
CA ASP A 112 6.74 3.19 -14.67
C ASP A 112 5.49 2.75 -15.41
N THR A 113 5.23 1.46 -15.45
CA THR A 113 4.13 0.86 -16.20
C THR A 113 3.31 -0.05 -15.29
N PHE A 114 1.99 0.12 -15.38
CA PHE A 114 1.01 -0.84 -14.88
C PHE A 114 0.48 -1.62 -16.08
N SER A 115 0.91 -2.86 -16.21
CA SER A 115 0.60 -3.69 -17.39
C SER A 115 -0.73 -4.43 -17.24
N MET A 116 -1.22 -5.01 -18.35
CA MET A 116 -2.38 -5.90 -18.30
C MET A 116 -2.10 -7.12 -17.41
N SER A 117 -0.88 -7.63 -17.41
CA SER A 117 -0.45 -8.72 -16.52
C SER A 117 -0.54 -8.28 -15.05
N ASP A 118 -0.12 -7.06 -14.72
CA ASP A 118 -0.25 -6.51 -13.37
C ASP A 118 -1.72 -6.44 -12.93
N TYR A 119 -2.59 -5.97 -13.81
CA TYR A 119 -4.02 -5.93 -13.57
C TYR A 119 -4.58 -7.33 -13.27
N LYS A 120 -4.23 -8.32 -14.09
CA LYS A 120 -4.70 -9.70 -13.90
C LYS A 120 -4.17 -10.32 -12.60
N ASN A 121 -2.97 -9.93 -12.17
CA ASN A 121 -2.37 -10.45 -10.94
C ASN A 121 -2.99 -9.87 -9.67
N LEU A 122 -3.72 -8.75 -9.75
CA LEU A 122 -4.36 -8.16 -8.57
C LEU A 122 -5.29 -9.12 -7.84
N LYS A 123 -6.00 -9.97 -8.56
CA LYS A 123 -6.94 -10.94 -7.96
C LYS A 123 -6.26 -11.90 -6.99
N LYS A 124 -4.98 -12.19 -7.18
CA LYS A 124 -4.21 -13.08 -6.30
C LYS A 124 -4.07 -12.51 -4.88
N TYR A 125 -4.17 -11.19 -4.74
CA TYR A 125 -3.96 -10.47 -3.48
C TYR A 125 -5.25 -9.89 -2.92
N SER A 126 -6.37 -10.32 -3.47
CA SER A 126 -7.71 -9.98 -2.97
C SER A 126 -7.90 -10.52 -1.55
N SER A 127 -8.47 -9.72 -0.67
CA SER A 127 -8.71 -10.07 0.73
C SER A 127 -10.12 -9.70 1.13
N THR A 128 -10.70 -10.50 2.01
CA THR A 128 -12.01 -10.17 2.58
C THR A 128 -11.83 -9.19 3.74
N PHE A 129 -12.62 -8.13 3.73
CA PHE A 129 -12.62 -7.12 4.79
C PHE A 129 -13.48 -7.51 6.00
N ASN A 130 -14.11 -8.69 5.98
CA ASN A 130 -15.08 -9.12 7.01
C ASN A 130 -14.46 -9.33 8.40
N GLU A 131 -13.16 -9.52 8.47
CA GLU A 131 -12.43 -9.75 9.73
C GLU A 131 -11.59 -8.55 10.14
N ILE A 132 -11.78 -7.40 9.50
CA ILE A 132 -10.91 -6.25 9.67
C ILE A 132 -11.73 -5.05 10.13
N GLU A 133 -11.31 -4.44 11.22
CA GLU A 133 -11.86 -3.16 11.63
C GLU A 133 -11.46 -2.09 10.62
N ASN A 134 -12.42 -1.66 9.81
CA ASN A 134 -12.24 -0.54 8.91
C ASN A 134 -12.54 0.74 9.69
N ILE A 135 -11.49 1.44 10.10
CA ILE A 135 -11.60 2.63 10.95
C ILE A 135 -12.01 3.86 10.13
N PHE A 136 -11.78 3.87 8.83
CA PHE A 136 -11.95 5.05 7.95
C PHE A 136 -12.65 4.72 6.62
N GLY A 137 -13.39 3.66 6.55
CA GLY A 137 -13.95 3.20 5.30
C GLY A 137 -15.41 3.37 5.10
#